data_93c3ab4ffd82ad9867b565d590897e6d
#
_entry.id   93c3ab4ffd82ad9867b565d590897e6d
#
_cell.length_a   1.000
_cell.length_b   1.000
_cell.length_c   1.000
_cell.angle_alpha   90.00
_cell.angle_beta   90.00
_cell.angle_gamma   90.00
#
_symmetry.space_group_name_H-M   'P 1'
#
loop_
_entity.id
_entity.type
_entity.pdbx_description
1 polymer ?
#
loop_
_entity_poly.entity_id
_entity_poly.type
_entity_poly.pdbx_seq_one_letter_code
_entity_poly.pdbx_strand_id
1 'polypeptide(L)'
;MRKDTALNALKKLHEIAPKRNFAQSVELMINFTGLDMKKPTNQVNLKISLPNPTGKGSGKVAVFAKTDAMMDSLKGKVDKIINDKEIEGMAKDKLKMAELFSFDALFAEGPSMLTVAKYLGQQLAPKGKMPKLIVSASSFEEALAQARTQITVSNKKGKFMPVVHALIGKEGMKDEAMVENMLVVYDAVMAALPQKKQNIKNAYVKLTMSPAIKVGDEQWRLTQRNGKQIRE
;
A
#
# COMPACT_ATOMS: atom_id res chain seq x y z
N MET A 1 16.94 -10.84 0.58
CA MET A 1 16.25 -11.73 1.57
C MET A 1 16.15 -13.12 0.95
N ARG A 2 16.25 -14.23 1.73
CA ARG A 2 16.08 -15.59 1.17
C ARG A 2 14.61 -16.01 1.32
N LYS A 3 14.12 -16.81 0.35
CA LYS A 3 12.73 -17.29 0.32
C LYS A 3 12.38 -18.11 1.57
N ASP A 4 13.28 -19.02 1.95
CA ASP A 4 13.10 -19.91 3.12
C ASP A 4 13.01 -19.13 4.44
N THR A 5 13.83 -18.10 4.61
CA THR A 5 13.82 -17.28 5.84
C THR A 5 12.54 -16.46 5.96
N ALA A 6 11.97 -15.99 4.84
CA ALA A 6 10.71 -15.28 4.81
C ALA A 6 9.54 -16.22 5.15
N LEU A 7 9.53 -17.42 4.57
CA LEU A 7 8.50 -18.42 4.80
C LEU A 7 8.50 -18.89 6.26
N ASN A 8 9.67 -19.14 6.85
CA ASN A 8 9.80 -19.49 8.27
C ASN A 8 9.30 -18.38 9.19
N ALA A 9 9.56 -17.11 8.85
CA ALA A 9 9.07 -15.97 9.62
C ALA A 9 7.54 -15.88 9.57
N LEU A 10 6.90 -16.14 8.41
CA LEU A 10 5.44 -16.16 8.29
C LEU A 10 4.81 -17.31 9.07
N LYS A 11 5.35 -18.53 8.98
CA LYS A 11 4.86 -19.67 9.77
C LYS A 11 4.90 -19.38 11.28
N LYS A 12 6.01 -18.85 11.76
CA LYS A 12 6.16 -18.41 13.15
C LYS A 12 5.16 -17.30 13.52
N LEU A 13 4.88 -16.39 12.59
CA LEU A 13 3.92 -15.32 12.79
C LEU A 13 2.51 -15.87 13.01
N HIS A 14 2.09 -16.85 12.20
CA HIS A 14 0.79 -17.51 12.34
C HIS A 14 0.65 -18.31 13.63
N GLU A 15 1.75 -18.93 14.13
CA GLU A 15 1.74 -19.64 15.41
C GLU A 15 1.52 -18.72 16.62
N ILE A 16 2.08 -17.51 16.58
CA ILE A 16 2.06 -16.56 17.72
C ILE A 16 0.90 -15.60 17.65
N ALA A 17 0.37 -15.37 16.45
CA ALA A 17 -0.65 -14.36 16.23
C ALA A 17 -1.96 -14.72 16.97
N PRO A 18 -2.52 -13.76 17.74
CA PRO A 18 -3.83 -13.98 18.36
C PRO A 18 -4.91 -13.99 17.29
N LYS A 19 -5.80 -14.97 17.34
CA LYS A 19 -6.99 -14.98 16.47
C LYS A 19 -7.88 -13.78 16.78
N ARG A 20 -8.37 -13.11 15.75
CA ARG A 20 -9.24 -11.95 15.84
C ARG A 20 -10.48 -12.14 14.96
N ASN A 21 -11.53 -11.37 15.22
CA ASN A 21 -12.79 -11.42 14.47
C ASN A 21 -12.73 -10.68 13.12
N PHE A 22 -11.55 -10.26 12.68
CA PHE A 22 -11.32 -9.61 11.41
C PHE A 22 -10.06 -10.14 10.72
N ALA A 23 -10.02 -10.12 9.40
CA ALA A 23 -8.85 -10.51 8.64
C ALA A 23 -7.73 -9.49 8.82
N GLN A 24 -6.66 -9.90 9.51
CA GLN A 24 -5.52 -9.03 9.79
C GLN A 24 -4.67 -8.82 8.54
N SER A 25 -4.07 -7.65 8.44
CA SER A 25 -3.11 -7.33 7.37
C SER A 25 -1.71 -7.77 7.77
N VAL A 26 -0.98 -8.34 6.81
CA VAL A 26 0.45 -8.69 6.96
C VAL A 26 1.28 -7.53 6.44
N GLU A 27 2.16 -7.01 7.30
CA GLU A 27 3.03 -5.88 7.00
C GLU A 27 4.50 -6.30 7.08
N LEU A 28 5.28 -5.86 6.10
CA LEU A 28 6.74 -5.91 6.11
C LEU A 28 7.29 -4.56 6.56
N MET A 29 8.14 -4.57 7.57
CA MET A 29 8.86 -3.40 8.05
C MET A 29 10.34 -3.57 7.75
N ILE A 30 10.96 -2.58 7.12
CA ILE A 30 12.38 -2.56 6.81
C ILE A 30 13.01 -1.36 7.50
N ASN A 31 13.91 -1.62 8.44
CA ASN A 31 14.64 -0.59 9.15
C ASN A 31 15.95 -0.29 8.44
N PHE A 32 16.26 1.00 8.31
CA PHE A 32 17.47 1.48 7.69
C PHE A 32 18.54 1.85 8.72
N THR A 33 19.78 1.87 8.28
CA THR A 33 20.95 2.33 9.06
C THR A 33 21.87 3.16 8.19
N GLY A 34 22.61 4.08 8.81
CA GLY A 34 23.61 4.90 8.11
C GLY A 34 23.02 5.92 7.12
N LEU A 35 21.72 6.27 7.25
CA LEU A 35 21.06 7.21 6.36
C LEU A 35 20.72 8.52 7.08
N ASP A 36 21.13 9.63 6.49
CA ASP A 36 20.68 10.96 6.90
C ASP A 36 19.36 11.29 6.18
N MET A 37 18.26 11.30 6.93
CA MET A 37 16.90 11.53 6.40
C MET A 37 16.67 12.95 5.87
N LYS A 38 17.56 13.89 6.14
CA LYS A 38 17.49 15.26 5.61
C LYS A 38 17.85 15.32 4.12
N LYS A 39 18.67 14.37 3.65
CA LYS A 39 19.10 14.34 2.25
C LYS A 39 18.00 13.77 1.35
N PRO A 40 17.64 14.45 0.22
CA PRO A 40 16.62 13.96 -0.70
C PRO A 40 16.91 12.57 -1.27
N THR A 41 18.18 12.23 -1.45
CA THR A 41 18.62 10.92 -1.97
C THR A 41 18.26 9.74 -1.06
N ASN A 42 18.00 10.01 0.23
CA ASN A 42 17.66 8.99 1.22
C ASN A 42 16.13 8.88 1.44
N GLN A 43 15.38 9.68 0.68
CA GLN A 43 13.92 9.66 0.73
C GLN A 43 13.40 8.57 -0.19
N VAL A 44 12.73 7.59 0.39
CA VAL A 44 12.13 6.47 -0.35
C VAL A 44 10.65 6.76 -0.58
N ASN A 45 10.25 6.83 -1.85
CA ASN A 45 8.85 6.93 -2.26
C ASN A 45 8.68 6.14 -3.56
N LEU A 46 8.31 4.88 -3.43
CA LEU A 46 8.24 3.92 -4.52
C LEU A 46 6.80 3.47 -4.75
N LYS A 47 6.43 3.35 -6.01
CA LYS A 47 5.23 2.63 -6.43
C LYS A 47 5.67 1.27 -6.94
N ILE A 48 5.28 0.22 -6.24
CA ILE A 48 5.70 -1.16 -6.52
C ILE A 48 4.48 -1.94 -6.96
N SER A 49 4.56 -2.60 -8.11
CA SER A 49 3.57 -3.56 -8.56
C SER A 49 3.90 -4.93 -7.97
N LEU A 50 2.96 -5.49 -7.22
CA LEU A 50 3.12 -6.81 -6.61
C LEU A 50 2.67 -7.90 -7.56
N PRO A 51 3.32 -9.08 -7.57
CA PRO A 51 2.89 -10.21 -8.38
C PRO A 51 1.52 -10.76 -7.93
N ASN A 52 1.24 -10.69 -6.63
CA ASN A 52 0.00 -11.19 -6.06
C ASN A 52 -0.80 -10.04 -5.41
N PRO A 53 -2.12 -9.95 -5.65
CA PRO A 53 -2.96 -8.90 -5.04
C PRO A 53 -2.96 -9.02 -3.52
N THR A 54 -2.81 -7.91 -2.81
CA THR A 54 -2.72 -7.88 -1.34
C THR A 54 -4.04 -8.18 -0.63
N GLY A 55 -5.13 -8.39 -1.35
CA GLY A 55 -6.46 -8.54 -0.77
C GLY A 55 -6.96 -7.28 -0.05
N LYS A 56 -6.32 -6.14 -0.28
CA LYS A 56 -6.79 -4.84 0.19
C LYS A 56 -8.02 -4.45 -0.61
N GLY A 57 -9.16 -4.83 -0.10
CA GLY A 57 -10.48 -4.45 -0.56
C GLY A 57 -10.87 -5.05 -1.93
N SER A 58 -12.13 -5.26 -2.12
CA SER A 58 -12.80 -5.08 -3.41
C SER A 58 -12.75 -3.59 -3.70
N GLY A 59 -11.56 -3.06 -4.04
CA GLY A 59 -11.28 -1.64 -4.02
C GLY A 59 -12.40 -0.84 -4.64
N LYS A 60 -13.10 -0.09 -3.82
CA LYS A 60 -14.12 0.84 -4.32
C LYS A 60 -13.45 1.78 -5.29
N VAL A 61 -13.95 1.81 -6.49
CA VAL A 61 -13.39 2.58 -7.60
C VAL A 61 -14.38 3.65 -8.02
N ALA A 62 -13.93 4.90 -8.10
CA ALA A 62 -14.72 5.95 -8.70
C ALA A 62 -14.02 6.51 -9.93
N VAL A 63 -14.81 6.86 -10.94
CA VAL A 63 -14.32 7.41 -12.21
C VAL A 63 -15.00 8.75 -12.47
N PHE A 64 -14.20 9.75 -12.79
CA PHE A 64 -14.65 11.05 -13.30
C PHE A 64 -14.70 10.97 -14.83
N ALA A 65 -15.88 11.04 -15.39
CA ALA A 65 -16.09 10.99 -16.84
C ALA A 65 -16.93 12.18 -17.29
N LYS A 66 -16.62 12.66 -18.49
CA LYS A 66 -17.33 13.75 -19.15
C LYS A 66 -18.14 13.24 -20.35
N THR A 67 -17.62 12.23 -21.03
CA THR A 67 -18.18 11.68 -22.25
C THR A 67 -19.19 10.58 -21.93
N ASP A 68 -20.42 10.67 -22.46
CA ASP A 68 -21.47 9.69 -22.24
C ASP A 68 -21.06 8.28 -22.70
N ALA A 69 -20.32 8.19 -23.81
CA ALA A 69 -19.77 6.92 -24.31
C ALA A 69 -18.84 6.24 -23.29
N MET A 70 -18.02 7.00 -22.55
CA MET A 70 -17.15 6.47 -21.51
C MET A 70 -17.99 6.05 -20.30
N MET A 71 -18.99 6.84 -19.91
CA MET A 71 -19.89 6.49 -18.81
C MET A 71 -20.62 5.18 -19.06
N ASP A 72 -21.14 4.98 -20.30
CA ASP A 72 -21.84 3.75 -20.67
C ASP A 72 -20.92 2.53 -20.70
N SER A 73 -19.69 2.68 -21.17
CA SER A 73 -18.70 1.59 -21.20
C SER A 73 -18.21 1.16 -19.81
N LEU A 74 -18.31 2.03 -18.81
CA LEU A 74 -17.88 1.80 -17.45
C LEU A 74 -19.00 1.37 -16.50
N LYS A 75 -20.26 1.45 -16.93
CA LYS A 75 -21.41 0.97 -16.15
C LYS A 75 -21.24 -0.50 -15.77
N GLY A 76 -21.41 -0.81 -14.49
CA GLY A 76 -21.24 -2.16 -13.96
C GLY A 76 -19.81 -2.60 -13.68
N LYS A 77 -18.78 -1.83 -14.10
CA LYS A 77 -17.37 -2.12 -13.83
C LYS A 77 -16.80 -1.27 -12.68
N VAL A 78 -17.49 -0.20 -12.29
CA VAL A 78 -17.10 0.75 -11.26
C VAL A 78 -18.21 0.96 -10.26
N ASP A 79 -17.83 1.31 -9.02
CA ASP A 79 -18.82 1.54 -7.95
C ASP A 79 -19.51 2.90 -8.08
N LYS A 80 -18.81 3.90 -8.59
CA LYS A 80 -19.35 5.24 -8.78
C LYS A 80 -18.78 5.93 -10.00
N ILE A 81 -19.66 6.47 -10.84
CA ILE A 81 -19.30 7.35 -11.94
C ILE A 81 -19.74 8.76 -11.56
N ILE A 82 -18.85 9.71 -11.71
CA ILE A 82 -19.04 11.11 -11.34
C ILE A 82 -18.95 11.96 -12.59
N ASN A 83 -20.00 12.72 -12.86
CA ASN A 83 -20.04 13.62 -14.00
C ASN A 83 -19.20 14.87 -13.72
N ASP A 84 -18.59 15.42 -14.76
CA ASP A 84 -17.78 16.65 -14.72
C ASP A 84 -18.55 17.84 -14.09
N LYS A 85 -19.86 17.94 -14.33
CA LYS A 85 -20.75 18.97 -13.77
C LYS A 85 -20.93 18.90 -12.26
N GLU A 86 -20.76 17.72 -11.67
CA GLU A 86 -20.92 17.50 -10.23
C GLU A 86 -19.66 17.84 -9.43
N ILE A 87 -18.51 17.93 -10.10
CA ILE A 87 -17.19 18.10 -9.45
C ILE A 87 -17.15 19.40 -8.65
N GLU A 88 -17.67 20.50 -9.20
CA GLU A 88 -17.69 21.78 -8.51
C GLU A 88 -18.56 21.75 -7.24
N GLY A 89 -19.73 21.12 -7.32
CA GLY A 89 -20.62 20.93 -6.18
C GLY A 89 -19.99 20.04 -5.10
N MET A 90 -19.25 19.01 -5.51
CA MET A 90 -18.57 18.10 -4.58
C MET A 90 -17.43 18.79 -3.83
N ALA A 91 -16.75 19.76 -4.44
CA ALA A 91 -15.68 20.51 -3.79
C ALA A 91 -16.18 21.35 -2.59
N LYS A 92 -17.44 21.78 -2.63
CA LYS A 92 -18.10 22.57 -1.57
C LYS A 92 -18.73 21.71 -0.49
N ASP A 93 -19.01 20.43 -0.76
CA ASP A 93 -19.71 19.51 0.11
C ASP A 93 -18.76 18.57 0.84
N LYS A 94 -18.63 18.75 2.16
CA LYS A 94 -17.76 17.91 3.02
C LYS A 94 -18.16 16.44 3.05
N LEU A 95 -19.46 16.12 2.92
CA LEU A 95 -19.95 14.73 2.97
C LEU A 95 -19.55 14.00 1.69
N LYS A 96 -19.75 14.61 0.53
CA LYS A 96 -19.33 14.04 -0.76
C LYS A 96 -17.82 13.89 -0.85
N MET A 97 -17.08 14.82 -0.26
CA MET A 97 -15.61 14.69 -0.16
C MET A 97 -15.18 13.53 0.75
N ALA A 98 -15.85 13.32 1.87
CA ALA A 98 -15.59 12.18 2.75
C ALA A 98 -15.88 10.85 2.01
N GLU A 99 -16.94 10.81 1.22
CA GLU A 99 -17.25 9.67 0.36
C GLU A 99 -16.14 9.42 -0.67
N LEU A 100 -15.65 10.47 -1.37
CA LEU A 100 -14.52 10.34 -2.30
C LEU A 100 -13.26 9.78 -1.62
N PHE A 101 -13.01 10.15 -0.37
CA PHE A 101 -11.90 9.60 0.39
C PHE A 101 -12.11 8.14 0.81
N SER A 102 -13.31 7.60 0.74
CA SER A 102 -13.57 6.18 1.01
C SER A 102 -13.18 5.27 -0.17
N PHE A 103 -13.08 5.81 -1.38
CA PHE A 103 -12.66 5.05 -2.56
C PHE A 103 -11.15 4.76 -2.51
N ASP A 104 -10.77 3.55 -2.92
CA ASP A 104 -9.37 3.11 -2.92
C ASP A 104 -8.61 3.62 -4.15
N ALA A 105 -9.26 3.65 -5.30
CA ALA A 105 -8.70 4.18 -6.54
C ALA A 105 -9.64 5.18 -7.20
N LEU A 106 -9.08 6.30 -7.64
CA LEU A 106 -9.77 7.31 -8.41
C LEU A 106 -9.17 7.36 -9.80
N PHE A 107 -10.04 7.42 -10.80
CA PHE A 107 -9.64 7.57 -12.19
C PHE A 107 -10.34 8.77 -12.81
N ALA A 108 -9.75 9.37 -13.81
CA ALA A 108 -10.35 10.49 -14.54
C ALA A 108 -10.06 10.39 -16.03
N GLU A 109 -11.08 10.71 -16.83
CA GLU A 109 -10.94 10.94 -18.27
C GLU A 109 -10.10 12.21 -18.51
N GLY A 110 -9.36 12.30 -19.63
CA GLY A 110 -8.48 13.42 -19.95
C GLY A 110 -9.11 14.81 -19.74
N PRO A 111 -10.27 15.11 -20.35
CA PRO A 111 -10.96 16.39 -20.13
C PRO A 111 -11.37 16.65 -18.68
N SER A 112 -11.88 15.62 -17.97
CA SER A 112 -12.31 15.73 -16.57
C SER A 112 -11.14 15.91 -15.61
N MET A 113 -9.94 15.46 -15.97
CA MET A 113 -8.76 15.59 -15.13
C MET A 113 -8.41 17.06 -14.83
N LEU A 114 -8.58 17.96 -15.81
CA LEU A 114 -8.34 19.38 -15.62
C LEU A 114 -9.33 19.98 -14.62
N THR A 115 -10.60 19.62 -14.71
CA THR A 115 -11.65 20.07 -13.80
C THR A 115 -11.39 19.57 -12.38
N VAL A 116 -11.04 18.28 -12.23
CA VAL A 116 -10.68 17.67 -10.93
C VAL A 116 -9.45 18.36 -10.33
N ALA A 117 -8.41 18.62 -11.13
CA ALA A 117 -7.21 19.30 -10.65
C ALA A 117 -7.52 20.71 -10.14
N LYS A 118 -8.39 21.45 -10.83
CA LYS A 118 -8.78 22.81 -10.48
C LYS A 118 -9.59 22.88 -9.19
N TYR A 119 -10.62 22.04 -9.04
CA TYR A 119 -11.56 22.13 -7.91
C TYR A 119 -11.21 21.22 -6.72
N LEU A 120 -10.67 20.03 -6.98
CA LEU A 120 -10.43 19.00 -5.94
C LEU A 120 -8.94 18.78 -5.67
N GLY A 121 -8.03 19.32 -6.50
CA GLY A 121 -6.60 19.04 -6.42
C GLY A 121 -5.99 19.37 -5.05
N GLN A 122 -6.36 20.52 -4.47
CA GLN A 122 -5.87 20.93 -3.14
C GLN A 122 -6.26 19.97 -2.01
N GLN A 123 -7.37 19.25 -2.16
CA GLN A 123 -7.89 18.35 -1.14
C GLN A 123 -7.44 16.89 -1.35
N LEU A 124 -7.30 16.46 -2.62
CA LEU A 124 -6.91 15.10 -2.99
C LEU A 124 -5.39 14.90 -2.96
N ALA A 125 -4.60 15.89 -3.38
CA ALA A 125 -3.15 15.78 -3.46
C ALA A 125 -2.46 15.48 -2.12
N PRO A 126 -2.78 16.15 -0.98
CA PRO A 126 -2.16 15.86 0.31
C PRO A 126 -2.44 14.44 0.81
N LYS A 127 -3.59 13.86 0.41
CA LYS A 127 -3.98 12.50 0.76
C LYS A 127 -3.44 11.44 -0.21
N GLY A 128 -2.72 11.86 -1.25
CA GLY A 128 -2.18 10.96 -2.26
C GLY A 128 -3.24 10.27 -3.12
N LYS A 129 -4.46 10.83 -3.18
CA LYS A 129 -5.62 10.27 -3.91
C LYS A 129 -5.92 11.02 -5.20
N MET A 130 -4.90 11.58 -5.85
CA MET A 130 -5.09 12.15 -7.18
C MET A 130 -5.53 11.07 -8.18
N PRO A 131 -6.54 11.35 -9.03
CA PRO A 131 -7.00 10.40 -10.03
C PRO A 131 -5.89 10.01 -11.01
N LYS A 132 -5.94 8.77 -11.48
CA LYS A 132 -5.11 8.32 -12.59
C LYS A 132 -5.83 8.60 -13.91
N LEU A 133 -5.07 9.02 -14.91
CA LEU A 133 -5.61 9.30 -16.24
C LEU A 133 -6.03 8.01 -16.93
N ILE A 134 -7.22 8.04 -17.55
CA ILE A 134 -7.72 7.00 -18.46
C ILE A 134 -7.94 7.62 -19.84
N VAL A 135 -7.44 6.95 -20.86
CA VAL A 135 -7.60 7.38 -22.26
C VAL A 135 -8.70 6.60 -22.95
N SER A 136 -8.85 5.32 -22.62
CA SER A 136 -9.81 4.41 -23.26
C SER A 136 -10.35 3.38 -22.25
N ALA A 137 -11.46 2.70 -22.61
CA ALA A 137 -12.04 1.66 -21.79
C ALA A 137 -11.11 0.45 -21.60
N SER A 138 -10.26 0.12 -22.60
CA SER A 138 -9.26 -0.94 -22.48
C SER A 138 -8.15 -0.55 -21.50
N SER A 139 -7.66 0.68 -21.57
CA SER A 139 -6.64 1.18 -20.61
C SER A 139 -7.20 1.28 -19.18
N PHE A 140 -8.51 1.37 -19.00
CA PHE A 140 -9.13 1.31 -17.68
C PHE A 140 -8.98 -0.05 -17.02
N GLU A 141 -9.18 -1.14 -17.74
CA GLU A 141 -9.05 -2.51 -17.19
C GLU A 141 -7.61 -2.79 -16.74
N GLU A 142 -6.65 -2.39 -17.56
CA GLU A 142 -5.22 -2.47 -17.20
C GLU A 142 -4.89 -1.60 -15.99
N ALA A 143 -5.37 -0.35 -15.96
CA ALA A 143 -5.16 0.56 -14.86
C ALA A 143 -5.83 0.07 -13.56
N LEU A 144 -6.99 -0.59 -13.66
CA LEU A 144 -7.68 -1.21 -12.54
C LEU A 144 -6.90 -2.41 -12.00
N ALA A 145 -6.40 -3.29 -12.87
CA ALA A 145 -5.55 -4.41 -12.48
C ALA A 145 -4.29 -3.92 -11.77
N GLN A 146 -3.63 -2.89 -12.33
CA GLN A 146 -2.48 -2.26 -11.71
C GLN A 146 -2.82 -1.59 -10.36
N ALA A 147 -3.99 -0.95 -10.23
CA ALA A 147 -4.39 -0.32 -8.98
C ALA A 147 -4.62 -1.33 -7.85
N ARG A 148 -5.06 -2.55 -8.18
CA ARG A 148 -5.25 -3.65 -7.21
C ARG A 148 -3.93 -4.27 -6.74
N THR A 149 -2.91 -4.29 -7.60
CA THR A 149 -1.60 -4.88 -7.30
C THR A 149 -0.57 -3.86 -6.85
N GLN A 150 -0.76 -2.58 -7.18
CA GLN A 150 0.21 -1.53 -6.89
C GLN A 150 0.11 -1.04 -5.45
N ILE A 151 1.24 -1.05 -4.75
CA ILE A 151 1.38 -0.44 -3.43
C ILE A 151 2.34 0.76 -3.49
N THR A 152 2.07 1.76 -2.64
CA THR A 152 2.99 2.88 -2.43
C THR A 152 3.76 2.63 -1.15
N VAL A 153 5.07 2.58 -1.26
CA VAL A 153 6.00 2.35 -0.16
C VAL A 153 6.79 3.61 0.07
N SER A 154 6.58 4.27 1.22
CA SER A 154 7.23 5.54 1.55
C SER A 154 7.76 5.54 2.98
N ASN A 155 8.89 6.20 3.19
CA ASN A 155 9.46 6.45 4.52
C ASN A 155 8.99 7.78 5.12
N LYS A 156 8.04 8.49 4.46
CA LYS A 156 7.47 9.74 4.94
C LYS A 156 6.17 9.50 5.72
N LYS A 157 6.18 9.76 7.02
CA LYS A 157 4.99 9.84 7.89
C LYS A 157 5.04 11.17 8.66
N GLY A 158 4.65 12.27 7.99
CA GLY A 158 4.89 13.62 8.50
C GLY A 158 6.36 14.02 8.35
N LYS A 159 7.26 13.38 9.11
CA LYS A 159 8.72 13.47 8.93
C LYS A 159 9.25 12.24 8.20
N PHE A 160 10.43 12.36 7.58
CA PHE A 160 11.13 11.20 7.03
C PHE A 160 11.74 10.38 8.16
N MET A 161 11.46 9.08 8.16
CA MET A 161 11.95 8.13 9.16
C MET A 161 12.84 7.06 8.52
N PRO A 162 13.80 6.51 9.27
CA PRO A 162 14.67 5.44 8.78
C PRO A 162 13.98 4.07 8.81
N VAL A 163 12.71 4.05 8.44
CA VAL A 163 11.88 2.85 8.39
C VAL A 163 10.83 2.97 7.30
N VAL A 164 10.57 1.84 6.65
CA VAL A 164 9.51 1.68 5.65
C VAL A 164 8.56 0.59 6.10
N HIS A 165 7.27 0.85 5.93
CA HIS A 165 6.19 -0.11 6.13
C HIS A 165 5.52 -0.41 4.80
N ALA A 166 5.39 -1.68 4.47
CA ALA A 166 4.72 -2.13 3.26
C ALA A 166 3.68 -3.19 3.57
N LEU A 167 2.48 -3.03 3.03
CA LEU A 167 1.44 -4.04 3.06
C LEU A 167 1.78 -5.14 2.08
N ILE A 168 1.84 -6.39 2.55
CA ILE A 168 2.21 -7.55 1.74
C ILE A 168 0.99 -8.39 1.36
N GLY A 169 0.04 -8.50 2.27
CA GLY A 169 -1.15 -9.30 2.08
C GLY A 169 -2.09 -9.24 3.27
N LYS A 170 -3.10 -10.12 3.26
CA LYS A 170 -4.04 -10.33 4.37
C LYS A 170 -3.97 -11.76 4.87
N GLU A 171 -4.37 -11.93 6.11
CA GLU A 171 -4.63 -13.23 6.71
C GLU A 171 -5.60 -14.04 5.84
N GLY A 172 -5.26 -15.30 5.52
CA GLY A 172 -5.99 -16.12 4.56
C GLY A 172 -5.39 -16.19 3.15
N MET A 173 -4.41 -15.33 2.83
CA MET A 173 -3.61 -15.47 1.62
C MET A 173 -2.57 -16.59 1.79
N LYS A 174 -2.24 -17.30 0.71
CA LYS A 174 -1.20 -18.33 0.74
C LYS A 174 0.16 -17.75 1.12
N ASP A 175 0.89 -18.42 2.02
CA ASP A 175 2.20 -17.97 2.50
C ASP A 175 3.21 -17.78 1.37
N GLU A 176 3.18 -18.65 0.36
CA GLU A 176 4.05 -18.56 -0.81
C GLU A 176 3.86 -17.26 -1.59
N ALA A 177 2.60 -16.88 -1.83
CA ALA A 177 2.26 -15.65 -2.52
C ALA A 177 2.67 -14.40 -1.69
N MET A 178 2.53 -14.46 -0.36
CA MET A 178 3.03 -13.40 0.53
C MET A 178 4.56 -13.30 0.50
N VAL A 179 5.27 -14.43 0.45
CA VAL A 179 6.74 -14.44 0.33
C VAL A 179 7.19 -13.81 -0.97
N GLU A 180 6.55 -14.11 -2.10
CA GLU A 180 6.85 -13.47 -3.37
C GLU A 180 6.68 -11.95 -3.31
N ASN A 181 5.57 -11.48 -2.76
CA ASN A 181 5.34 -10.06 -2.53
C ASN A 181 6.43 -9.44 -1.63
N MET A 182 6.81 -10.14 -0.53
CA MET A 182 7.88 -9.68 0.36
C MET A 182 9.23 -9.52 -0.35
N LEU A 183 9.59 -10.47 -1.22
CA LEU A 183 10.84 -10.43 -1.97
C LEU A 183 10.86 -9.24 -2.93
N VAL A 184 9.79 -9.04 -3.70
CA VAL A 184 9.67 -7.91 -4.64
C VAL A 184 9.79 -6.58 -3.93
N VAL A 185 9.10 -6.41 -2.78
CA VAL A 185 9.19 -5.18 -1.99
C VAL A 185 10.58 -4.98 -1.43
N TYR A 186 11.20 -6.02 -0.87
CA TYR A 186 12.54 -5.95 -0.31
C TYR A 186 13.57 -5.55 -1.36
N ASP A 187 13.51 -6.15 -2.55
CA ASP A 187 14.46 -5.90 -3.63
C ASP A 187 14.25 -4.50 -4.24
N ALA A 188 13.01 -4.05 -4.38
CA ALA A 188 12.71 -2.69 -4.84
C ALA A 188 13.20 -1.62 -3.84
N VAL A 189 12.99 -1.83 -2.54
CA VAL A 189 13.50 -0.93 -1.50
C VAL A 189 15.03 -0.95 -1.46
N MET A 190 15.66 -2.13 -1.55
CA MET A 190 17.11 -2.27 -1.60
C MET A 190 17.72 -1.54 -2.80
N ALA A 191 17.08 -1.62 -3.98
CA ALA A 191 17.54 -0.95 -5.19
C ALA A 191 17.48 0.58 -5.09
N ALA A 192 16.50 1.11 -4.34
CA ALA A 192 16.32 2.56 -4.14
C ALA A 192 17.30 3.17 -3.12
N LEU A 193 17.97 2.35 -2.30
CA LEU A 193 18.89 2.84 -1.29
C LEU A 193 20.31 3.06 -1.88
N PRO A 194 21.03 4.13 -1.47
CA PRO A 194 22.34 4.46 -2.01
C PRO A 194 23.39 3.33 -1.86
N GLN A 195 23.46 2.71 -0.70
CA GLN A 195 24.40 1.61 -0.42
C GLN A 195 23.69 0.25 -0.40
N LYS A 196 22.52 0.14 -1.02
CA LYS A 196 21.76 -1.10 -1.18
C LYS A 196 21.64 -1.87 0.14
N LYS A 197 22.21 -3.08 0.21
CA LYS A 197 22.11 -3.99 1.36
C LYS A 197 22.72 -3.44 2.64
N GLN A 198 23.75 -2.61 2.56
CA GLN A 198 24.45 -2.06 3.74
C GLN A 198 23.56 -1.07 4.52
N ASN A 199 22.64 -0.39 3.84
CA ASN A 199 21.69 0.49 4.49
C ASN A 199 20.50 -0.23 5.14
N ILE A 200 20.36 -1.54 4.97
CA ILE A 200 19.28 -2.32 5.61
C ILE A 200 19.80 -2.92 6.91
N LYS A 201 19.27 -2.46 8.04
CA LYS A 201 19.60 -2.97 9.36
C LYS A 201 18.90 -4.28 9.66
N ASN A 202 17.57 -4.29 9.57
CA ASN A 202 16.71 -5.43 9.89
C ASN A 202 15.42 -5.36 9.07
N ALA A 203 14.83 -6.54 8.81
CA ALA A 203 13.49 -6.66 8.29
C ALA A 203 12.62 -7.42 9.31
N TYR A 204 11.39 -6.96 9.50
CA TYR A 204 10.41 -7.57 10.39
C TYR A 204 9.11 -7.80 9.63
N VAL A 205 8.41 -8.84 10.03
CA VAL A 205 7.07 -9.15 9.57
C VAL A 205 6.12 -9.14 10.78
N LYS A 206 4.92 -8.57 10.60
CA LYS A 206 3.89 -8.58 11.64
C LYS A 206 2.50 -8.64 11.04
N LEU A 207 1.55 -9.15 11.80
CA LEU A 207 0.13 -8.92 11.60
C LEU A 207 -0.31 -7.65 12.35
N THR A 208 -1.47 -7.12 12.01
CA THR A 208 -1.98 -5.87 12.61
C THR A 208 -1.90 -5.85 14.13
N MET A 209 -2.27 -6.96 14.79
CA MET A 209 -2.34 -7.07 16.26
C MET A 209 -1.35 -8.08 16.84
N SER A 210 -0.31 -8.48 16.09
CA SER A 210 0.72 -9.41 16.55
C SER A 210 2.02 -8.71 16.94
N PRO A 211 2.89 -9.35 17.72
CA PRO A 211 4.27 -8.91 17.85
C PRO A 211 5.00 -9.00 16.51
N ALA A 212 6.04 -8.17 16.33
CA ALA A 212 6.87 -8.19 15.13
C ALA A 212 7.90 -9.31 15.20
N ILE A 213 8.03 -10.10 14.14
CA ILE A 213 8.99 -11.18 14.01
C ILE A 213 10.09 -10.76 13.06
N LYS A 214 11.35 -10.87 13.48
CA LYS A 214 12.50 -10.55 12.64
C LYS A 214 12.72 -11.63 11.58
N VAL A 215 12.86 -11.21 10.35
CA VAL A 215 13.13 -12.12 9.23
C VAL A 215 14.60 -12.53 9.29
N GLY A 216 14.87 -13.85 9.37
CA GLY A 216 16.22 -14.39 9.43
C GLY A 216 16.78 -14.60 10.83
N ASP A 217 16.01 -14.41 11.88
CA ASP A 217 16.43 -14.68 13.26
C ASP A 217 15.90 -16.04 13.73
N GLU A 218 16.78 -17.01 13.90
CA GLU A 218 16.41 -18.34 14.44
C GLU A 218 16.28 -18.35 15.97
N GLN A 219 16.83 -17.32 16.65
CA GLN A 219 16.93 -17.26 18.12
C GLN A 219 15.78 -16.52 18.82
N TRP A 220 14.75 -16.07 18.11
CA TRP A 220 13.64 -15.31 18.71
C TRP A 220 12.94 -16.04 19.90
N ARG A 221 12.94 -17.37 19.90
CA ARG A 221 12.35 -18.17 20.99
C ARG A 221 13.07 -17.97 22.32
N LEU A 222 14.36 -17.64 22.31
CA LEU A 222 15.16 -17.44 23.52
C LEU A 222 14.90 -16.05 24.13
N THR A 223 14.62 -15.05 23.32
CA THR A 223 14.33 -13.68 23.78
C THR A 223 12.97 -13.55 24.47
N GLN A 224 11.99 -14.37 24.10
CA GLN A 224 10.67 -14.36 24.76
C GLN A 224 10.69 -15.08 26.13
N ARG A 225 11.54 -16.10 26.29
CA ARG A 225 11.71 -16.76 27.61
C ARG A 225 12.33 -15.82 28.65
N ASN A 226 13.27 -15.01 28.25
CA ASN A 226 13.95 -14.06 29.14
C ASN A 226 13.09 -12.81 29.45
N GLY A 227 12.16 -12.44 28.58
CA GLY A 227 11.25 -11.29 28.81
C GLY A 227 10.08 -11.60 29.77
N LYS A 228 9.78 -12.87 30.04
CA LYS A 228 8.77 -13.26 31.05
C LYS A 228 9.31 -13.38 32.46
N GLN A 229 10.64 -13.47 32.64
CA GLN A 229 11.27 -13.55 33.97
C GLN A 229 11.55 -12.19 34.62
N ILE A 230 11.25 -11.08 33.95
CA ILE A 230 11.46 -9.71 34.50
C ILE A 230 10.15 -9.09 35.02
N ARG A 231 9.06 -9.87 35.13
CA ARG A 231 7.75 -9.40 35.63
C ARG A 231 7.14 -10.36 36.65
N GLU A 232 7.97 -10.88 37.57
CA GLU A 232 7.54 -11.38 38.88
C GLU A 232 8.18 -10.57 40.00
#